data_9a4e52041c5c08ce262148fe9825e146
#
_entry.id   9a4e52041c5c08ce262148fe9825e146
#
_cell.length_a   1.000
_cell.length_b   1.000
_cell.length_c   1.000
_cell.angle_alpha   90.00
_cell.angle_beta   90.00
_cell.angle_gamma   90.00
#
_symmetry.space_group_name_H-M   'P 1'
#
loop_
_entity.id
_entity.type
_entity.pdbx_description
1 polymer ?
#
loop_
_entity_poly.entity_id
_entity_poly.type
_entity_poly.pdbx_seq_one_letter_code
_entity_poly.pdbx_strand_id
1 'polypeptide(L)'
;MKAEQFSKNVLELDPMIRSAGVMEKSGHVYARSHREGIEEHLTGRNSEISYTQSAYIVDLRKMFTPQLGRLRTVAYMYDKVNLVSVPVKDHLLVVSTEGAAKVDDICEKILKYITSVENELSLYPPSNIVNQEKKEVLRNLYESGISEDLIADQLDLDVNTVKMILAEIK
;
A
#
# COMPACT_ATOMS: atom_id res chain seq x y z
N MET A 1 4.76 4.27 12.79
CA MET A 1 3.30 3.91 12.67
C MET A 1 3.16 2.77 11.66
N LYS A 2 2.51 1.68 12.02
CA LYS A 2 2.28 0.51 11.14
C LYS A 2 1.16 0.77 10.15
N ALA A 3 1.09 -0.03 9.08
CA ALA A 3 0.14 0.11 7.98
C ALA A 3 -1.33 0.02 8.42
N GLU A 4 -1.67 -0.86 9.36
CA GLU A 4 -3.03 -0.99 9.90
C GLU A 4 -3.48 0.29 10.62
N GLN A 5 -2.61 0.86 11.46
CA GLN A 5 -2.93 2.11 12.15
C GLN A 5 -2.99 3.27 11.17
N PHE A 6 -2.12 3.28 10.16
CA PHE A 6 -2.13 4.30 9.12
C PHE A 6 -3.42 4.26 8.30
N SER A 7 -3.85 3.08 7.83
CA SER A 7 -5.12 2.93 7.09
C SER A 7 -6.33 3.33 7.93
N LYS A 8 -6.34 3.00 9.22
CA LYS A 8 -7.38 3.41 10.16
C LYS A 8 -7.43 4.92 10.34
N ASN A 9 -6.28 5.57 10.53
CA ASN A 9 -6.21 7.01 10.68
C ASN A 9 -6.66 7.74 9.41
N VAL A 10 -6.30 7.23 8.22
CA VAL A 10 -6.77 7.79 6.95
C VAL A 10 -8.30 7.68 6.83
N LEU A 11 -8.89 6.56 7.23
CA LEU A 11 -10.35 6.38 7.25
C LEU A 11 -11.06 7.47 8.07
N GLU A 12 -10.45 7.91 9.17
CA GLU A 12 -11.02 8.91 10.08
C GLU A 12 -10.80 10.37 9.64
N LEU A 13 -10.03 10.63 8.59
CA LEU A 13 -9.79 12.00 8.10
C LEU A 13 -11.05 12.67 7.56
N ASP A 14 -11.99 11.89 7.04
CA ASP A 14 -13.24 12.41 6.49
C ASP A 14 -14.35 11.35 6.55
N PRO A 15 -15.58 11.71 6.98
CA PRO A 15 -16.70 10.77 7.04
C PRO A 15 -17.11 10.21 5.67
N MET A 16 -16.75 10.89 4.57
CA MET A 16 -17.01 10.43 3.21
C MET A 16 -16.03 9.35 2.74
N ILE A 17 -14.95 9.08 3.47
CA ILE A 17 -14.04 7.97 3.18
C ILE A 17 -14.71 6.66 3.62
N ARG A 18 -14.84 5.73 2.68
CA ARG A 18 -15.46 4.40 2.85
C ARG A 18 -14.48 3.35 3.28
N SER A 19 -13.30 3.37 2.66
CA SER A 19 -12.20 2.46 2.98
C SER A 19 -10.84 3.09 2.68
N ALA A 20 -9.83 2.63 3.39
CA ALA A 20 -8.44 2.96 3.13
C ALA A 20 -7.60 1.68 3.23
N GLY A 21 -6.71 1.45 2.27
CA GLY A 21 -5.85 0.29 2.24
C GLY A 21 -4.43 0.64 1.84
N VAL A 22 -3.47 -0.08 2.39
CA VAL A 22 -2.06 0.02 2.01
C VAL A 22 -1.69 -1.21 1.22
N MET A 23 -1.08 -1.01 0.07
CA MET A 23 -0.66 -2.10 -0.81
C MET A 23 0.76 -1.93 -1.33
N GLU A 24 1.33 -3.05 -1.74
CA GLU A 24 2.60 -3.13 -2.45
C GLU A 24 2.47 -2.70 -3.91
N LYS A 25 3.59 -2.53 -4.60
CA LYS A 25 3.66 -2.25 -6.04
C LYS A 25 3.03 -3.35 -6.91
N SER A 26 2.96 -4.57 -6.38
CA SER A 26 2.27 -5.72 -7.03
C SER A 26 0.74 -5.58 -7.07
N GLY A 27 0.17 -4.68 -6.26
CA GLY A 27 -1.27 -4.56 -6.06
C GLY A 27 -1.80 -5.41 -4.90
N HIS A 28 -0.93 -6.12 -4.17
CA HIS A 28 -1.34 -6.87 -2.98
C HIS A 28 -1.61 -5.93 -1.80
N VAL A 29 -2.85 -5.92 -1.32
CA VAL A 29 -3.28 -5.14 -0.15
C VAL A 29 -3.03 -5.95 1.11
N TYR A 30 -2.20 -5.45 2.01
CA TYR A 30 -1.85 -6.13 3.26
C TYR A 30 -2.37 -5.44 4.52
N ALA A 31 -2.86 -4.21 4.41
CA ALA A 31 -3.54 -3.52 5.50
C ALA A 31 -4.74 -2.77 4.94
N ARG A 32 -5.92 -2.97 5.52
CA ARG A 32 -7.15 -2.31 5.09
C ARG A 32 -8.05 -1.99 6.27
N SER A 33 -8.65 -0.81 6.22
CA SER A 33 -9.72 -0.39 7.11
C SER A 33 -10.92 0.05 6.28
N HIS A 34 -12.13 -0.26 6.76
CA HIS A 34 -13.38 0.14 6.12
C HIS A 34 -14.40 0.54 7.18
N ARG A 35 -15.36 1.37 6.80
CA ARG A 35 -16.46 1.73 7.68
C ARG A 35 -17.42 0.58 7.83
N GLU A 36 -17.89 0.37 9.05
CA GLU A 36 -18.93 -0.62 9.34
C GLU A 36 -20.25 -0.26 8.67
N GLY A 37 -20.98 -1.27 8.23
CA GLY A 37 -22.31 -1.12 7.62
C GLY A 37 -22.33 -0.57 6.19
N ILE A 38 -21.17 -0.38 5.56
CA ILE A 38 -21.08 0.07 4.16
C ILE A 38 -20.92 -1.12 3.23
N GLU A 39 -21.77 -1.20 2.20
CA GLU A 39 -21.68 -2.21 1.16
C GLU A 39 -20.42 -2.01 0.30
N GLU A 40 -19.65 -3.07 0.09
CA GLU A 40 -18.52 -3.06 -0.83
C GLU A 40 -18.99 -3.15 -2.28
N HIS A 41 -18.62 -2.18 -3.12
CA HIS A 41 -18.99 -2.19 -4.54
C HIS A 41 -18.12 -3.15 -5.38
N LEU A 42 -16.89 -3.41 -4.96
CA LEU A 42 -16.00 -4.37 -5.58
C LEU A 42 -15.62 -5.44 -4.57
N THR A 43 -15.85 -6.69 -4.93
CA THR A 43 -15.53 -7.85 -4.08
C THR A 43 -14.75 -8.91 -4.85
N GLY A 44 -14.05 -9.78 -4.14
CA GLY A 44 -13.31 -10.90 -4.71
C GLY A 44 -12.35 -10.46 -5.83
N ARG A 45 -12.37 -11.18 -6.95
CA ARG A 45 -11.47 -10.95 -8.08
C ARG A 45 -11.55 -9.53 -8.67
N ASN A 46 -12.72 -8.91 -8.69
CA ASN A 46 -12.86 -7.54 -9.21
C ASN A 46 -12.12 -6.53 -8.34
N SER A 47 -12.11 -6.73 -7.04
CA SER A 47 -11.32 -5.93 -6.10
C SER A 47 -9.82 -6.07 -6.37
N GLU A 48 -9.33 -7.31 -6.52
CA GLU A 48 -7.92 -7.60 -6.83
C GLU A 48 -7.47 -6.98 -8.15
N ILE A 49 -8.30 -7.12 -9.21
CA ILE A 49 -8.02 -6.50 -10.51
C ILE A 49 -7.93 -4.98 -10.37
N SER A 50 -8.84 -4.34 -9.65
CA SER A 50 -8.84 -2.89 -9.42
C SER A 50 -7.57 -2.42 -8.72
N TYR A 51 -7.11 -3.15 -7.71
CA TYR A 51 -5.87 -2.82 -7.00
C TYR A 51 -4.64 -2.98 -7.89
N THR A 52 -4.54 -4.10 -8.62
CA THR A 52 -3.44 -4.35 -9.56
C THR A 52 -3.37 -3.27 -10.64
N GLN A 53 -4.51 -2.88 -11.21
CA GLN A 53 -4.58 -1.79 -12.18
C GLN A 53 -4.16 -0.45 -11.58
N SER A 54 -4.57 -0.14 -10.37
CA SER A 54 -4.17 1.09 -9.67
C SER A 54 -2.66 1.16 -9.46
N ALA A 55 -2.05 0.06 -9.02
CA ALA A 55 -0.61 -0.04 -8.85
C ALA A 55 0.13 0.16 -10.18
N TYR A 56 -0.31 -0.52 -11.22
CA TYR A 56 0.29 -0.45 -12.54
C TYR A 56 0.22 0.96 -13.15
N ILE A 57 -0.94 1.62 -13.05
CA ILE A 57 -1.13 2.97 -13.58
C ILE A 57 -0.25 3.98 -12.84
N VAL A 58 -0.18 3.89 -11.52
CA VAL A 58 0.70 4.75 -10.72
C VAL A 58 2.16 4.56 -11.13
N ASP A 59 2.60 3.33 -11.34
CA ASP A 59 3.98 3.04 -11.74
C ASP A 59 4.29 3.58 -13.13
N LEU A 60 3.42 3.34 -14.11
CA LEU A 60 3.54 3.92 -15.46
C LEU A 60 3.62 5.45 -15.43
N ARG A 61 2.83 6.11 -14.59
CA ARG A 61 2.81 7.57 -14.50
C ARG A 61 4.07 8.16 -13.88
N LYS A 62 4.79 7.41 -13.06
CA LYS A 62 6.07 7.84 -12.48
C LYS A 62 7.14 8.11 -13.54
N MET A 63 7.05 7.52 -14.72
CA MET A 63 7.98 7.79 -15.82
C MET A 63 8.03 9.26 -16.24
N PHE A 64 6.98 10.03 -15.99
CA PHE A 64 6.90 11.45 -16.31
C PHE A 64 7.39 12.37 -15.17
N THR A 65 7.87 11.79 -14.06
CA THR A 65 8.39 12.55 -12.92
C THR A 65 9.47 13.57 -13.28
N PRO A 66 10.41 13.30 -14.19
CA PRO A 66 11.43 14.29 -14.56
C PRO A 66 10.85 15.56 -15.20
N GLN A 67 9.73 15.45 -15.92
CA GLN A 67 9.10 16.58 -16.62
C GLN A 67 7.99 17.25 -15.82
N LEU A 68 7.19 16.46 -15.08
CA LEU A 68 5.97 16.92 -14.43
C LEU A 68 6.10 17.07 -12.91
N GLY A 69 7.22 16.65 -12.34
CA GLY A 69 7.37 16.54 -10.88
C GLY A 69 6.73 15.27 -10.32
N ARG A 70 6.82 15.12 -9.01
CA ARG A 70 6.35 13.91 -8.31
C ARG A 70 4.83 13.72 -8.48
N LEU A 71 4.42 12.52 -8.88
CA LEU A 71 3.02 12.12 -8.89
C LEU A 71 2.48 12.12 -7.45
N ARG A 72 1.43 12.88 -7.22
CA ARG A 72 0.84 13.03 -5.87
C ARG A 72 -0.37 12.13 -5.67
N THR A 73 -1.29 12.12 -6.63
CA THR A 73 -2.53 11.35 -6.56
C THR A 73 -2.98 10.92 -7.96
N VAL A 74 -3.72 9.82 -8.03
CA VAL A 74 -4.53 9.42 -9.18
C VAL A 74 -5.95 9.20 -8.67
N ALA A 75 -6.93 9.83 -9.26
CA ALA A 75 -8.32 9.69 -8.87
C ALA A 75 -9.20 9.24 -10.04
N TYR A 76 -10.11 8.32 -9.74
CA TYR A 76 -11.16 7.86 -10.64
C TYR A 76 -12.50 8.20 -10.03
N MET A 77 -13.31 8.96 -10.74
CA MET A 77 -14.62 9.40 -10.28
C MET A 77 -15.71 8.61 -10.99
N TYR A 78 -16.50 7.88 -10.20
CA TYR A 78 -17.69 7.14 -10.65
C TYR A 78 -18.93 7.71 -10.00
N ASP A 79 -20.09 7.38 -10.51
CA ASP A 79 -21.37 7.87 -9.96
C ASP A 79 -21.61 7.44 -8.50
N LYS A 80 -21.17 6.23 -8.13
CA LYS A 80 -21.40 5.66 -6.80
C LYS A 80 -20.23 5.81 -5.85
N VAL A 81 -19.01 5.89 -6.35
CA VAL A 81 -17.79 5.84 -5.55
C VAL A 81 -16.66 6.56 -6.28
N ASN A 82 -15.79 7.22 -5.54
CA ASN A 82 -14.51 7.66 -6.08
C ASN A 82 -13.40 6.78 -5.53
N LEU A 83 -12.40 6.51 -6.37
CA LEU A 83 -11.20 5.76 -5.99
C LEU A 83 -9.99 6.67 -6.09
N VAL A 84 -9.20 6.74 -5.05
CA VAL A 84 -8.00 7.59 -4.97
C VAL A 84 -6.79 6.74 -4.65
N SER A 85 -5.74 6.89 -5.42
CA SER A 85 -4.45 6.24 -5.24
C SER A 85 -3.38 7.27 -4.93
N VAL A 86 -2.68 7.10 -3.82
CA VAL A 86 -1.65 8.04 -3.32
C VAL A 86 -0.35 7.28 -3.11
N PRO A 87 0.72 7.59 -3.87
CA PRO A 87 2.04 7.02 -3.61
C PRO A 87 2.56 7.45 -2.23
N VAL A 88 2.97 6.49 -1.41
CA VAL A 88 3.54 6.72 -0.06
C VAL A 88 4.80 5.89 0.08
N LYS A 89 5.97 6.52 -0.03
CA LYS A 89 7.26 5.83 -0.09
C LYS A 89 7.25 4.76 -1.20
N ASP A 90 7.52 3.51 -0.88
CA ASP A 90 7.51 2.37 -1.81
C ASP A 90 6.15 1.65 -1.88
N HIS A 91 5.14 2.22 -1.26
CA HIS A 91 3.80 1.66 -1.16
C HIS A 91 2.77 2.54 -1.86
N LEU A 92 1.56 2.05 -1.97
CA LEU A 92 0.42 2.77 -2.48
C LEU A 92 -0.71 2.73 -1.45
N LEU A 93 -1.16 3.91 -1.04
CA LEU A 93 -2.41 4.06 -0.31
C LEU A 93 -3.54 4.10 -1.32
N VAL A 94 -4.55 3.25 -1.16
CA VAL A 94 -5.78 3.27 -1.94
C VAL A 94 -6.95 3.61 -1.04
N VAL A 95 -7.76 4.57 -1.48
CA VAL A 95 -8.89 5.09 -0.72
C VAL A 95 -10.14 5.04 -1.59
N SER A 96 -11.24 4.59 -1.04
CA SER A 96 -12.55 4.75 -1.66
C SER A 96 -13.39 5.76 -0.87
N THR A 97 -14.15 6.57 -1.59
CA THR A 97 -15.04 7.57 -0.98
C THR A 97 -16.45 7.44 -1.53
N GLU A 98 -17.43 8.05 -0.87
CA GLU A 98 -18.76 8.22 -1.45
C GLU A 98 -18.67 9.01 -2.77
N GLY A 99 -19.55 8.69 -3.74
CA GLY A 99 -19.56 9.38 -5.05
C GLY A 99 -19.81 10.87 -4.95
N ALA A 100 -20.57 11.31 -3.94
CA ALA A 100 -20.84 12.72 -3.67
C ALA A 100 -19.70 13.47 -2.96
N ALA A 101 -18.62 12.78 -2.60
CA ALA A 101 -17.50 13.37 -1.90
C ALA A 101 -16.73 14.38 -2.77
N LYS A 102 -16.26 15.47 -2.16
CA LYS A 102 -15.34 16.39 -2.79
C LYS A 102 -13.92 15.80 -2.78
N VAL A 103 -13.56 15.17 -3.90
CA VAL A 103 -12.33 14.39 -4.02
C VAL A 103 -11.09 15.25 -3.76
N ASP A 104 -11.06 16.49 -4.24
CA ASP A 104 -9.94 17.43 -4.06
C ASP A 104 -9.69 17.73 -2.58
N ASP A 105 -10.76 17.98 -1.80
CA ASP A 105 -10.67 18.26 -0.36
C ASP A 105 -10.12 17.04 0.39
N ILE A 106 -10.58 15.85 0.01
CA ILE A 106 -10.12 14.59 0.63
C ILE A 106 -8.66 14.32 0.26
N CYS A 107 -8.27 14.50 -1.00
CA CYS A 107 -6.87 14.37 -1.42
C CYS A 107 -5.96 15.32 -0.64
N GLU A 108 -6.39 16.56 -0.43
CA GLU A 108 -5.61 17.53 0.33
C GLU A 108 -5.44 17.11 1.80
N LYS A 109 -6.50 16.62 2.45
CA LYS A 109 -6.44 16.09 3.83
C LYS A 109 -5.48 14.91 3.93
N ILE A 110 -5.57 13.96 3.00
CA ILE A 110 -4.69 12.79 2.95
C ILE A 110 -3.24 13.21 2.78
N LEU A 111 -2.93 14.09 1.83
CA LEU A 111 -1.56 14.54 1.56
C LEU A 111 -0.97 15.31 2.74
N LYS A 112 -1.76 16.18 3.41
CA LYS A 112 -1.33 16.86 4.64
C LYS A 112 -1.04 15.87 5.76
N TYR A 113 -1.92 14.88 5.94
CA TYR A 113 -1.72 13.83 6.94
C TYR A 113 -0.47 13.01 6.67
N ILE A 114 -0.26 12.53 5.43
CA ILE A 114 0.95 11.78 5.05
C ILE A 114 2.20 12.60 5.38
N THR A 115 2.24 13.87 5.00
CA THR A 115 3.38 14.75 5.28
C THR A 115 3.65 14.88 6.78
N SER A 116 2.60 14.95 7.62
CA SER A 116 2.75 15.08 9.06
C SER A 116 3.31 13.84 9.76
N VAL A 117 3.12 12.65 9.15
CA VAL A 117 3.52 11.36 9.75
C VAL A 117 4.63 10.63 8.96
N GLU A 118 5.14 11.22 7.89
CA GLU A 118 6.07 10.57 6.94
C GLU A 118 7.29 9.92 7.62
N ASN A 119 7.85 10.59 8.62
CA ASN A 119 9.01 10.09 9.36
C ASN A 119 8.68 8.93 10.31
N GLU A 120 7.44 8.78 10.68
CA GLU A 120 6.96 7.74 11.61
C GLU A 120 6.43 6.50 10.87
N LEU A 121 6.25 6.58 9.54
CA LEU A 121 5.65 5.51 8.76
C LEU A 121 6.62 4.34 8.56
N SER A 122 6.17 3.16 9.00
CA SER A 122 6.76 1.85 8.70
C SER A 122 5.65 0.99 8.07
N LEU A 123 5.51 1.09 6.74
CA LEU A 123 4.40 0.51 5.99
C LEU A 123 4.69 -0.90 5.48
N TYR A 124 5.83 -1.47 5.80
CA TYR A 124 6.14 -2.84 5.43
C TYR A 124 5.16 -3.81 6.10
N PRO A 125 4.75 -4.87 5.39
CA PRO A 125 3.90 -5.89 5.99
C PRO A 125 4.56 -6.43 7.26
N PRO A 126 3.77 -6.79 8.28
CA PRO A 126 4.30 -7.49 9.43
C PRO A 126 5.05 -8.74 8.98
N SER A 127 6.18 -9.03 9.63
CA SER A 127 7.01 -10.21 9.32
C SER A 127 6.24 -11.55 9.26
N ASN A 128 5.03 -11.58 9.79
CA ASN A 128 4.11 -12.73 9.77
C ASN A 128 3.44 -12.98 8.40
N ILE A 129 3.53 -12.05 7.43
CA ILE A 129 3.00 -12.24 6.05
C ILE A 129 4.04 -12.89 5.14
N VAL A 130 5.27 -13.05 5.59
CA VAL A 130 6.19 -13.96 4.93
C VAL A 130 5.66 -15.36 5.17
N ASN A 131 4.92 -15.88 4.19
CA ASN A 131 4.35 -17.21 4.26
C ASN A 131 5.49 -18.24 4.44
N GLN A 132 5.16 -19.41 4.92
CA GLN A 132 6.14 -20.47 5.20
C GLN A 132 7.03 -20.76 3.96
N GLU A 133 6.44 -20.67 2.78
CA GLU A 133 7.10 -20.85 1.49
C GLU A 133 8.16 -19.76 1.22
N LYS A 134 7.86 -18.49 1.47
CA LYS A 134 8.85 -17.39 1.37
C LYS A 134 9.98 -17.54 2.39
N LYS A 135 9.70 -17.99 3.61
CA LYS A 135 10.72 -18.27 4.64
C LYS A 135 11.68 -19.38 4.20
N GLU A 136 11.13 -20.40 3.57
CA GLU A 136 11.92 -21.54 3.06
C GLU A 136 12.80 -21.14 1.87
N VAL A 137 12.27 -20.37 0.94
CA VAL A 137 13.03 -19.79 -0.18
C VAL A 137 14.15 -18.87 0.32
N LEU A 138 13.85 -17.99 1.28
CA LEU A 138 14.83 -17.10 1.91
C LEU A 138 15.98 -17.90 2.55
N ARG A 139 15.64 -18.95 3.30
CA ARG A 139 16.63 -19.83 3.91
C ARG A 139 17.52 -20.49 2.89
N ASN A 140 16.93 -21.06 1.84
CA ASN A 140 17.67 -21.74 0.77
C ASN A 140 18.63 -20.77 0.04
N LEU A 141 18.20 -19.54 -0.22
CA LEU A 141 19.05 -18.52 -0.83
C LEU A 141 20.23 -18.14 0.08
N TYR A 142 19.98 -17.96 1.36
CA TYR A 142 21.02 -17.64 2.35
C TYR A 142 22.03 -18.78 2.51
N GLU A 143 21.56 -20.02 2.63
CA GLU A 143 22.42 -21.21 2.70
C GLU A 143 23.25 -21.44 1.42
N SER A 144 22.75 -20.92 0.28
CA SER A 144 23.48 -20.92 -1.00
C SER A 144 24.52 -19.79 -1.11
N GLY A 145 24.70 -18.97 -0.07
CA GLY A 145 25.72 -17.90 -0.02
C GLY A 145 25.27 -16.60 -0.65
N ILE A 146 23.97 -16.41 -0.93
CA ILE A 146 23.42 -15.15 -1.44
C ILE A 146 23.38 -14.14 -0.28
N SER A 147 23.79 -12.88 -0.56
CA SER A 147 23.80 -11.83 0.45
C SER A 147 22.39 -11.38 0.83
N GLU A 148 22.21 -10.90 2.06
CA GLU A 148 20.93 -10.45 2.60
C GLU A 148 20.30 -9.34 1.74
N ASP A 149 21.10 -8.44 1.16
CA ASP A 149 20.63 -7.39 0.26
C ASP A 149 20.04 -7.94 -1.04
N LEU A 150 20.70 -8.93 -1.65
CA LEU A 150 20.21 -9.59 -2.86
C LEU A 150 18.97 -10.44 -2.59
N ILE A 151 18.89 -11.09 -1.43
CA ILE A 151 17.71 -11.82 -0.99
C ILE A 151 16.54 -10.87 -0.80
N ALA A 152 16.78 -9.71 -0.19
CA ALA A 152 15.77 -8.67 0.00
C ALA A 152 15.20 -8.20 -1.34
N ASP A 153 16.05 -7.89 -2.30
CA ASP A 153 15.65 -7.48 -3.65
C ASP A 153 14.87 -8.59 -4.38
N GLN A 154 15.35 -9.84 -4.31
CA GLN A 154 14.74 -10.96 -5.01
C GLN A 154 13.37 -11.35 -4.46
N LEU A 155 13.16 -11.20 -3.14
CA LEU A 155 11.91 -11.58 -2.47
C LEU A 155 10.97 -10.38 -2.26
N ASP A 156 11.34 -9.19 -2.73
CA ASP A 156 10.64 -7.92 -2.49
C ASP A 156 10.38 -7.70 -0.99
N LEU A 157 11.45 -7.83 -0.21
CA LEU A 157 11.48 -7.63 1.24
C LEU A 157 12.48 -6.51 1.59
N ASP A 158 12.30 -5.87 2.73
CA ASP A 158 13.36 -5.04 3.26
C ASP A 158 14.46 -5.87 3.94
N VAL A 159 15.70 -5.36 3.93
CA VAL A 159 16.87 -6.08 4.45
C VAL A 159 16.72 -6.39 5.96
N ASN A 160 16.05 -5.53 6.73
CA ASN A 160 15.84 -5.76 8.15
C ASN A 160 14.86 -6.93 8.38
N THR A 161 13.83 -7.04 7.54
CA THR A 161 12.92 -8.19 7.55
C THR A 161 13.66 -9.48 7.23
N VAL A 162 14.54 -9.48 6.22
CA VAL A 162 15.41 -10.64 5.92
C VAL A 162 16.26 -11.03 7.13
N LYS A 163 16.94 -10.07 7.77
CA LYS A 163 17.75 -10.29 8.97
C LYS A 163 16.95 -10.85 10.13
N MET A 164 15.75 -10.32 10.36
CA MET A 164 14.86 -10.83 11.42
C MET A 164 14.45 -12.28 11.17
N ILE A 165 14.05 -12.61 9.94
CA ILE A 165 13.67 -14.00 9.60
C ILE A 165 14.86 -14.95 9.73
N LEU A 166 16.05 -14.54 9.29
CA LEU A 166 17.26 -15.35 9.45
C LEU A 166 17.64 -15.57 10.91
N ALA A 167 17.37 -14.59 11.77
CA ALA A 167 17.60 -14.74 13.22
C ALA A 167 16.60 -15.72 13.89
N GLU A 168 15.38 -15.84 13.35
CA GLU A 168 14.36 -16.81 13.81
C GLU A 168 14.64 -18.26 13.36
N ILE A 169 15.42 -18.44 12.29
CA ILE A 169 15.70 -19.73 11.66
C ILE A 169 17.01 -20.37 12.19
N LYS A 170 17.86 -19.57 12.83
CA LYS A 170 19.09 -20.04 13.50
C LYS A 170 18.78 -20.64 14.86
#